data_2630999604152acffdc0dcbd7a18ce35
#
_entry.id   2630999604152acffdc0dcbd7a18ce35
#
_cell.length_a   1.000
_cell.length_b   1.000
_cell.length_c   1.000
_cell.angle_alpha   90.00
_cell.angle_beta   90.00
_cell.angle_gamma   90.00
#
_symmetry.space_group_name_H-M   'P 1'
#
loop_
_entity.id
_entity.type
_entity.pdbx_description
1 polymer ?
#
loop_
_entity_poly.entity_id
_entity_poly.type
_entity_poly.pdbx_seq_one_letter_code
_entity_poly.pdbx_strand_id
1 'polypeptide(L)'
;MLILQKFGIDYMNKVNFKDIEKVKKLYHKKGVYVITGEKYWDGGYDIDASLDEKLQFYSYAKKYSDVLKNIIYQFGDKAIIGKDIGEKSDLFAHWKDMKCYDSFNNLNEQFNKKSNYEINHNDEIIDYIIENNFRYFSFIDFYLPKYNMILQATCHTEIFIYSDNYKEIISKIETIVGSESELNIKYLEFD
;
A
#
# COMPACT_ATOMS: atom_id res chain seq x y z
N MET A 1 10.79 -19.97 11.62
CA MET A 1 11.45 -19.74 10.30
C MET A 1 10.52 -18.85 9.50
N LEU A 2 11.00 -17.71 9.05
CA LEU A 2 10.17 -16.70 8.37
C LEU A 2 9.63 -17.27 7.06
N ILE A 3 8.33 -17.02 6.75
CA ILE A 3 7.68 -17.54 5.54
C ILE A 3 8.46 -17.13 4.29
N LEU A 4 8.93 -15.89 4.22
CA LEU A 4 9.70 -15.39 3.09
C LEU A 4 11.04 -16.12 2.91
N GLN A 5 11.76 -16.50 3.98
CA GLN A 5 12.97 -17.34 3.87
C GLN A 5 12.69 -18.70 3.21
N LYS A 6 11.48 -19.23 3.43
CA LYS A 6 11.04 -20.47 2.80
C LYS A 6 10.93 -20.36 1.27
N PHE A 7 10.82 -19.14 0.74
CA PHE A 7 10.79 -18.84 -0.68
C PHE A 7 12.10 -18.31 -1.24
N GLY A 8 13.22 -18.39 -0.45
CA GLY A 8 14.55 -17.97 -0.91
C GLY A 8 14.73 -16.46 -1.05
N ILE A 9 13.91 -15.65 -0.34
CA ILE A 9 14.06 -14.20 -0.34
C ILE A 9 15.20 -13.82 0.60
N ASP A 10 16.22 -13.15 0.06
CA ASP A 10 17.32 -12.61 0.84
C ASP A 10 16.95 -11.27 1.45
N TYR A 11 16.74 -11.27 2.76
CA TYR A 11 16.26 -10.10 3.52
C TYR A 11 17.31 -9.01 3.71
N MET A 12 18.56 -9.34 3.53
CA MET A 12 19.61 -8.40 3.89
C MET A 12 19.92 -7.40 2.78
N ASN A 13 19.71 -7.76 1.51
CA ASN A 13 20.18 -6.94 0.39
C ASN A 13 19.24 -6.85 -0.82
N LYS A 14 18.24 -7.73 -0.97
CA LYS A 14 17.41 -7.75 -2.18
C LYS A 14 16.05 -8.41 -1.94
N VAL A 15 14.97 -7.65 -1.96
CA VAL A 15 13.61 -8.18 -1.90
C VAL A 15 13.15 -8.48 -3.32
N ASN A 16 12.68 -9.71 -3.56
CA ASN A 16 12.06 -10.09 -4.82
C ASN A 16 10.54 -9.97 -4.70
N PHE A 17 9.99 -8.89 -5.20
CA PHE A 17 8.54 -8.62 -5.12
C PHE A 17 7.66 -9.63 -5.89
N LYS A 18 8.22 -10.38 -6.87
CA LYS A 18 7.48 -11.51 -7.48
C LYS A 18 7.20 -12.64 -6.49
N ASP A 19 8.09 -12.85 -5.52
CA ASP A 19 7.87 -13.85 -4.49
C ASP A 19 6.92 -13.34 -3.40
N ILE A 20 6.87 -12.04 -3.17
CA ILE A 20 5.88 -11.42 -2.28
C ILE A 20 4.45 -11.69 -2.76
N GLU A 21 4.19 -11.68 -4.07
CA GLU A 21 2.89 -12.05 -4.63
C GLU A 21 2.44 -13.47 -4.25
N LYS A 22 3.36 -14.42 -4.25
CA LYS A 22 3.07 -15.79 -3.82
C LYS A 22 2.71 -15.84 -2.34
N VAL A 23 3.40 -15.03 -1.53
CA VAL A 23 3.12 -14.91 -0.09
C VAL A 23 1.74 -14.29 0.13
N LYS A 24 1.40 -13.18 -0.54
CA LYS A 24 0.07 -12.56 -0.45
C LYS A 24 -1.04 -13.57 -0.79
N LYS A 25 -0.90 -14.34 -1.86
CA LYS A 25 -1.87 -15.39 -2.23
C LYS A 25 -2.03 -16.48 -1.17
N LEU A 26 -0.99 -16.81 -0.40
CA LEU A 26 -1.09 -17.75 0.70
C LEU A 26 -1.87 -17.17 1.89
N TYR A 27 -1.68 -15.88 2.18
CA TYR A 27 -2.44 -15.21 3.23
C TYR A 27 -3.90 -15.02 2.86
N HIS A 28 -4.20 -14.68 1.60
CA HIS A 28 -5.59 -14.60 1.13
C HIS A 28 -6.40 -15.87 1.44
N LYS A 29 -5.77 -17.04 1.36
CA LYS A 29 -6.42 -18.32 1.70
C LYS A 29 -6.66 -18.53 3.20
N LYS A 30 -6.04 -17.72 4.06
CA LYS A 30 -6.12 -17.82 5.51
C LYS A 30 -6.93 -16.71 6.16
N GLY A 31 -7.29 -15.69 5.37
CA GLY A 31 -7.82 -14.44 5.86
C GLY A 31 -6.73 -13.38 6.11
N VAL A 32 -7.11 -12.13 6.00
CA VAL A 32 -6.22 -10.97 6.13
C VAL A 32 -6.89 -9.85 6.92
N TYR A 33 -6.09 -9.00 7.55
CA TYR A 33 -6.61 -7.75 8.09
C TYR A 33 -6.62 -6.68 7.01
N VAL A 34 -7.64 -5.83 7.06
CA VAL A 34 -7.84 -4.73 6.10
C VAL A 34 -8.15 -3.46 6.83
N ILE A 35 -7.40 -2.40 6.54
CA ILE A 35 -7.76 -1.03 6.92
C ILE A 35 -8.72 -0.53 5.84
N THR A 36 -9.91 -0.14 6.25
CA THR A 36 -10.97 0.34 5.37
C THR A 36 -11.65 1.55 5.98
N GLY A 37 -12.24 2.38 5.15
CA GLY A 37 -13.01 3.54 5.60
C GLY A 37 -14.51 3.39 5.40
N GLU A 38 -15.25 4.40 5.79
CA GLU A 38 -16.68 4.46 5.60
C GLU A 38 -17.05 4.67 4.13
N LYS A 39 -16.21 5.40 3.40
CA LYS A 39 -16.42 5.70 1.98
C LYS A 39 -15.58 4.76 1.11
N TYR A 40 -16.24 4.13 0.17
CA TYR A 40 -15.66 3.31 -0.85
C TYR A 40 -15.44 4.11 -2.14
N TRP A 41 -14.22 4.02 -2.68
CA TRP A 41 -13.86 4.58 -3.96
C TRP A 41 -13.33 3.47 -4.86
N ASP A 42 -13.88 3.30 -6.03
CA ASP A 42 -13.42 2.31 -7.01
C ASP A 42 -12.57 3.02 -8.07
N GLY A 43 -11.26 2.96 -7.92
CA GLY A 43 -10.31 3.64 -8.79
C GLY A 43 -10.27 5.17 -8.62
N GLY A 44 -10.82 5.70 -7.54
CA GLY A 44 -10.84 7.13 -7.24
C GLY A 44 -12.10 7.84 -7.73
N TYR A 45 -11.98 9.09 -8.16
CA TYR A 45 -13.06 9.89 -8.70
C TYR A 45 -13.08 9.87 -10.23
N ASP A 46 -14.23 10.11 -10.84
CA ASP A 46 -14.36 10.21 -12.29
C ASP A 46 -13.65 11.46 -12.86
N ILE A 47 -13.33 11.43 -14.17
CA ILE A 47 -12.60 12.53 -14.82
C ILE A 47 -13.34 13.85 -14.78
N ASP A 48 -14.68 13.80 -14.81
CA ASP A 48 -15.60 14.92 -14.76
C ASP A 48 -16.13 15.24 -13.35
N ALA A 49 -15.55 14.58 -12.33
CA ALA A 49 -15.92 14.82 -10.95
C ALA A 49 -15.80 16.29 -10.56
N SER A 50 -16.70 16.74 -9.71
CA SER A 50 -16.68 18.08 -9.13
C SER A 50 -15.42 18.35 -8.32
N LEU A 51 -15.08 19.62 -8.12
CA LEU A 51 -13.95 19.98 -7.26
C LEU A 51 -14.11 19.44 -5.84
N ASP A 52 -15.31 19.49 -5.30
CA ASP A 52 -15.59 18.99 -3.95
C ASP A 52 -15.34 17.48 -3.84
N GLU A 53 -15.74 16.72 -4.84
CA GLU A 53 -15.51 15.28 -4.88
C GLU A 53 -14.01 14.95 -4.97
N LYS A 54 -13.27 15.68 -5.81
CA LYS A 54 -11.81 15.58 -5.89
C LYS A 54 -11.13 15.90 -4.55
N LEU A 55 -11.56 16.96 -3.89
CA LEU A 55 -11.04 17.35 -2.56
C LEU A 55 -11.35 16.30 -1.49
N GLN A 56 -12.54 15.70 -1.53
CA GLN A 56 -12.90 14.61 -0.62
C GLN A 56 -12.00 13.39 -0.84
N PHE A 57 -11.77 12.98 -2.07
CA PHE A 57 -10.87 11.88 -2.38
C PHE A 57 -9.45 12.14 -1.86
N TYR A 58 -8.89 13.32 -2.12
CA TYR A 58 -7.54 13.67 -1.66
C TYR A 58 -7.45 13.72 -0.13
N SER A 59 -8.47 14.27 0.53
CA SER A 59 -8.53 14.26 1.99
C SER A 59 -8.54 12.84 2.54
N TYR A 60 -9.27 11.95 1.88
CA TYR A 60 -9.38 10.55 2.26
C TYR A 60 -8.05 9.80 2.04
N ALA A 61 -7.47 9.94 0.85
CA ALA A 61 -6.17 9.35 0.54
C ALA A 61 -5.07 9.82 1.51
N LYS A 62 -5.15 11.09 1.95
CA LYS A 62 -4.21 11.64 2.94
C LYS A 62 -4.30 10.92 4.29
N LYS A 63 -5.49 10.58 4.79
CA LYS A 63 -5.67 9.82 6.03
C LYS A 63 -4.99 8.45 5.95
N TYR A 64 -5.16 7.76 4.85
CA TYR A 64 -4.47 6.47 4.63
C TYR A 64 -2.95 6.62 4.59
N SER A 65 -2.46 7.69 3.97
CA SER A 65 -1.03 7.99 3.97
C SER A 65 -0.50 8.24 5.38
N ASP A 66 -1.23 9.00 6.18
CA ASP A 66 -0.83 9.30 7.56
C ASP A 66 -0.84 8.03 8.44
N VAL A 67 -1.86 7.20 8.30
CA VAL A 67 -1.91 5.89 8.97
C VAL A 67 -0.72 5.02 8.54
N LEU A 68 -0.43 4.95 7.24
CA LEU A 68 0.69 4.16 6.74
C LEU A 68 2.04 4.68 7.23
N LYS A 69 2.24 6.00 7.23
CA LYS A 69 3.45 6.65 7.80
C LYS A 69 3.61 6.30 9.27
N ASN A 70 2.54 6.35 10.04
CA ASN A 70 2.54 5.98 11.46
C ASN A 70 2.83 4.47 11.66
N ILE A 71 2.29 3.60 10.82
CA ILE A 71 2.64 2.17 10.83
C ILE A 71 4.14 1.98 10.55
N ILE A 72 4.67 2.60 9.49
CA ILE A 72 6.09 2.50 9.16
C ILE A 72 6.95 2.99 10.32
N TYR A 73 6.61 4.14 10.92
CA TYR A 73 7.32 4.68 12.09
C TYR A 73 7.29 3.70 13.28
N GLN A 74 6.11 3.21 13.62
CA GLN A 74 5.93 2.31 14.76
C GLN A 74 6.67 0.97 14.60
N PHE A 75 6.79 0.48 13.37
CA PHE A 75 7.35 -0.84 13.07
C PHE A 75 8.78 -0.83 12.52
N GLY A 76 9.47 0.30 12.47
CA GLY A 76 10.88 0.32 12.12
C GLY A 76 11.39 1.56 11.42
N ASP A 77 10.57 2.61 11.30
CA ASP A 77 10.90 3.90 10.69
C ASP A 77 11.13 3.85 9.17
N LYS A 78 11.32 2.67 8.62
CA LYS A 78 11.60 2.44 7.19
C LYS A 78 10.79 1.29 6.63
N ALA A 79 10.45 1.42 5.35
CA ALA A 79 9.87 0.33 4.56
C ALA A 79 10.64 0.14 3.26
N ILE A 80 10.60 -1.06 2.73
CA ILE A 80 11.06 -1.35 1.37
C ILE A 80 9.83 -1.32 0.48
N ILE A 81 9.85 -0.49 -0.56
CA ILE A 81 8.81 -0.45 -1.57
C ILE A 81 9.22 -1.16 -2.83
N GLY A 82 8.28 -1.81 -3.47
CA GLY A 82 8.48 -2.47 -4.74
C GLY A 82 7.20 -2.56 -5.53
N LYS A 83 7.34 -2.44 -6.85
CA LYS A 83 6.21 -2.49 -7.76
C LYS A 83 5.78 -3.93 -7.94
N ASP A 84 4.51 -4.19 -7.68
CA ASP A 84 3.85 -5.36 -8.23
C ASP A 84 3.79 -5.21 -9.76
N ILE A 85 3.99 -6.33 -10.46
CA ILE A 85 3.93 -6.35 -11.93
C ILE A 85 2.46 -6.42 -12.33
N GLY A 86 1.73 -5.35 -12.07
CA GLY A 86 0.44 -5.11 -12.67
C GLY A 86 0.61 -4.66 -14.12
N GLU A 87 -0.31 -5.05 -14.98
CA GLU A 87 -0.37 -4.57 -16.36
C GLU A 87 -0.44 -3.04 -16.36
N LYS A 88 0.27 -2.40 -17.29
CA LYS A 88 0.10 -0.98 -17.56
C LYS A 88 -1.35 -0.78 -17.98
N SER A 89 -2.17 -0.18 -17.13
CA SER A 89 -3.52 0.15 -17.56
C SER A 89 -3.46 1.31 -18.55
N ASP A 90 -4.18 1.18 -19.66
CA ASP A 90 -4.37 2.26 -20.64
C ASP A 90 -5.09 3.49 -20.05
N LEU A 91 -5.58 3.38 -18.83
CA LEU A 91 -6.17 4.46 -18.03
C LEU A 91 -5.22 5.66 -17.84
N PHE A 92 -3.92 5.44 -17.89
CA PHE A 92 -2.90 6.49 -17.79
C PHE A 92 -3.07 7.67 -18.73
N ALA A 93 -3.51 7.41 -19.97
CA ALA A 93 -3.64 8.46 -20.98
C ALA A 93 -4.68 9.53 -20.59
N HIS A 94 -5.64 9.17 -19.77
CA HIS A 94 -6.74 10.04 -19.36
C HIS A 94 -6.42 10.90 -18.11
N TRP A 95 -5.33 10.62 -17.39
CA TRP A 95 -5.04 11.22 -16.09
C TRP A 95 -3.80 12.10 -16.08
N LYS A 96 -3.37 12.60 -17.24
CA LYS A 96 -2.15 13.43 -17.37
C LYS A 96 -2.18 14.73 -16.55
N ASP A 97 -3.37 15.24 -16.27
CA ASP A 97 -3.57 16.48 -15.52
C ASP A 97 -3.57 16.27 -14.00
N MET A 98 -3.29 15.05 -13.53
CA MET A 98 -3.28 14.76 -12.12
C MET A 98 -1.97 15.19 -11.46
N LYS A 99 -2.10 15.72 -10.24
CA LYS A 99 -0.98 16.17 -9.40
C LYS A 99 0.10 15.10 -9.21
N CYS A 100 -0.28 13.84 -9.11
CA CYS A 100 0.66 12.73 -8.90
C CYS A 100 1.29 12.18 -10.19
N TYR A 101 0.84 12.61 -11.38
CA TYR A 101 1.27 12.00 -12.65
C TYR A 101 2.78 12.08 -12.86
N ASP A 102 3.39 13.26 -12.68
CA ASP A 102 4.83 13.43 -12.85
C ASP A 102 5.63 12.63 -11.81
N SER A 103 5.16 12.63 -10.57
CA SER A 103 5.78 11.86 -9.48
C SER A 103 5.69 10.38 -9.75
N PHE A 104 4.56 9.91 -10.28
CA PHE A 104 4.40 8.52 -10.69
C PHE A 104 5.33 8.15 -11.84
N ASN A 105 5.44 8.97 -12.88
CA ASN A 105 6.34 8.71 -13.99
C ASN A 105 7.79 8.62 -13.53
N ASN A 106 8.22 9.55 -12.68
CA ASN A 106 9.55 9.54 -12.08
C ASN A 106 9.80 8.26 -11.26
N LEU A 107 8.84 7.85 -10.44
CA LEU A 107 8.92 6.63 -9.66
C LEU A 107 8.95 5.39 -10.57
N ASN A 108 8.12 5.35 -11.60
CA ASN A 108 8.07 4.26 -12.56
C ASN A 108 9.39 4.11 -13.35
N GLU A 109 10.00 5.23 -13.75
CA GLU A 109 11.33 5.22 -14.37
C GLU A 109 12.41 4.68 -13.43
N GLN A 110 12.33 4.99 -12.15
CA GLN A 110 13.24 4.46 -11.15
C GLN A 110 13.07 2.95 -10.99
N PHE A 111 11.83 2.44 -10.91
CA PHE A 111 11.56 0.99 -10.84
C PHE A 111 12.00 0.22 -12.09
N ASN A 112 12.12 0.88 -13.23
CA ASN A 112 12.74 0.27 -14.42
C ASN A 112 14.25 0.03 -14.23
N LYS A 113 14.90 0.76 -13.33
CA LYS A 113 16.34 0.64 -13.01
C LYS A 113 16.61 -0.30 -11.84
N LYS A 114 15.69 -0.31 -10.85
CA LYS A 114 15.79 -1.14 -9.65
C LYS A 114 14.42 -1.74 -9.33
N SER A 115 14.43 -2.93 -8.75
CA SER A 115 13.18 -3.63 -8.37
C SER A 115 12.56 -3.16 -7.06
N ASN A 116 13.31 -2.44 -6.22
CA ASN A 116 12.85 -1.97 -4.91
C ASN A 116 13.66 -0.75 -4.42
N TYR A 117 13.09 -0.04 -3.44
CA TYR A 117 13.68 1.12 -2.78
C TYR A 117 13.38 1.09 -1.28
N GLU A 118 14.30 1.59 -0.47
CA GLU A 118 14.06 1.89 0.93
C GLU A 118 13.52 3.32 1.05
N ILE A 119 12.46 3.49 1.82
CA ILE A 119 11.83 4.78 2.14
C ILE A 119 11.69 4.96 3.64
N ASN A 120 11.68 6.21 4.11
CA ASN A 120 11.43 6.56 5.50
C ASN A 120 9.95 6.89 5.71
N HIS A 121 9.48 6.79 6.96
CA HIS A 121 8.09 7.09 7.33
C HIS A 121 7.65 8.52 6.99
N ASN A 122 8.56 9.50 6.95
CA ASN A 122 8.27 10.90 6.64
C ASN A 122 8.43 11.25 5.15
N ASP A 123 8.69 10.25 4.29
CA ASP A 123 8.87 10.47 2.87
C ASP A 123 7.53 10.84 2.21
N GLU A 124 7.49 11.98 1.51
CA GLU A 124 6.31 12.45 0.79
C GLU A 124 5.88 11.50 -0.34
N ILE A 125 6.77 10.64 -0.81
CA ILE A 125 6.46 9.66 -1.84
C ILE A 125 5.36 8.69 -1.41
N ILE A 126 5.16 8.51 -0.10
CA ILE A 126 4.08 7.66 0.44
C ILE A 126 2.72 8.20 0.01
N ASP A 127 2.52 9.53 0.03
CA ASP A 127 1.27 10.16 -0.37
C ASP A 127 0.96 9.86 -1.85
N TYR A 128 1.98 9.93 -2.70
CA TYR A 128 1.85 9.63 -4.13
C TYR A 128 1.61 8.14 -4.40
N ILE A 129 2.26 7.25 -3.64
CA ILE A 129 2.06 5.80 -3.79
C ILE A 129 0.62 5.43 -3.41
N ILE A 130 0.10 5.94 -2.31
CA ILE A 130 -1.29 5.69 -1.89
C ILE A 130 -2.27 6.18 -2.97
N GLU A 131 -2.11 7.40 -3.44
CA GLU A 131 -2.97 7.94 -4.50
C GLU A 131 -2.90 7.08 -5.76
N ASN A 132 -1.71 6.68 -6.19
CA ASN A 132 -1.53 5.85 -7.38
C ASN A 132 -2.18 4.47 -7.24
N ASN A 133 -2.02 3.82 -6.09
CA ASN A 133 -2.63 2.53 -5.82
C ASN A 133 -4.16 2.64 -5.82
N PHE A 134 -4.72 3.67 -5.19
CA PHE A 134 -6.16 3.92 -5.16
C PHE A 134 -6.75 4.23 -6.54
N ARG A 135 -5.92 4.67 -7.48
CA ARG A 135 -6.35 5.00 -8.85
C ARG A 135 -6.04 3.93 -9.89
N TYR A 136 -5.69 2.75 -9.51
CA TYR A 136 -5.31 1.69 -10.44
C TYR A 136 -4.03 1.94 -11.25
N PHE A 137 -3.26 2.98 -10.95
CA PHE A 137 -2.09 3.27 -11.78
C PHE A 137 -0.94 2.32 -11.56
N SER A 138 -0.80 1.82 -10.36
CA SER A 138 0.14 0.77 -10.02
C SER A 138 -0.23 0.15 -8.69
N PHE A 139 0.29 -1.04 -8.43
CA PHE A 139 0.27 -1.62 -7.10
C PHE A 139 1.70 -1.63 -6.58
N ILE A 140 1.99 -0.72 -5.66
CA ILE A 140 3.26 -0.63 -4.97
C ILE A 140 3.03 -1.12 -3.56
N ASP A 141 3.73 -2.19 -3.20
CA ASP A 141 3.67 -2.77 -1.88
C ASP A 141 4.71 -2.15 -0.95
N PHE A 142 4.37 -2.07 0.32
CA PHE A 142 5.28 -1.67 1.39
C PHE A 142 5.63 -2.92 2.20
N TYR A 143 6.91 -3.20 2.31
CA TYR A 143 7.41 -4.33 3.07
C TYR A 143 8.21 -3.85 4.27
N LEU A 144 7.84 -4.33 5.46
CA LEU A 144 8.53 -4.08 6.72
C LEU A 144 9.23 -5.38 7.18
N PRO A 145 10.52 -5.55 6.87
CA PRO A 145 11.24 -6.82 7.02
C PRO A 145 11.25 -7.34 8.46
N LYS A 146 11.43 -6.45 9.43
CA LYS A 146 11.54 -6.81 10.85
C LYS A 146 10.33 -7.58 11.37
N TYR A 147 9.16 -7.30 10.83
CA TYR A 147 7.89 -7.91 11.25
C TYR A 147 7.32 -8.85 10.18
N ASN A 148 8.07 -9.06 9.12
CA ASN A 148 7.60 -9.82 7.97
C ASN A 148 6.19 -9.39 7.52
N MET A 149 5.99 -8.07 7.46
CA MET A 149 4.70 -7.47 7.18
C MET A 149 4.69 -6.82 5.80
N ILE A 150 3.65 -7.10 5.03
CA ILE A 150 3.40 -6.47 3.74
C ILE A 150 2.12 -5.65 3.88
N LEU A 151 2.15 -4.41 3.41
CA LEU A 151 1.01 -3.52 3.33
C LEU A 151 0.76 -3.21 1.85
N GLN A 152 -0.47 -3.43 1.40
CA GLN A 152 -0.88 -3.17 0.03
C GLN A 152 -2.12 -2.30 -0.01
N ALA A 153 -1.98 -1.08 -0.50
CA ALA A 153 -3.12 -0.23 -0.83
C ALA A 153 -3.73 -0.69 -2.16
N THR A 154 -5.04 -0.80 -2.20
CA THR A 154 -5.80 -1.25 -3.37
C THR A 154 -6.63 -0.13 -3.96
N CYS A 155 -7.11 -0.32 -5.19
CA CYS A 155 -8.01 0.60 -5.87
C CYS A 155 -9.38 0.79 -5.19
N HIS A 156 -9.72 -0.06 -4.24
CA HIS A 156 -10.96 0.03 -3.47
C HIS A 156 -10.82 0.89 -2.21
N THR A 157 -9.75 1.71 -2.13
CA THR A 157 -9.44 2.52 -0.94
C THR A 157 -9.30 1.69 0.33
N GLU A 158 -8.59 0.58 0.22
CA GLU A 158 -8.29 -0.34 1.31
C GLU A 158 -6.79 -0.57 1.41
N ILE A 159 -6.30 -0.87 2.62
CA ILE A 159 -4.93 -1.37 2.81
C ILE A 159 -5.00 -2.77 3.40
N PHE A 160 -4.60 -3.76 2.62
CA PHE A 160 -4.43 -5.14 3.08
C PHE A 160 -3.14 -5.27 3.88
N ILE A 161 -3.24 -6.00 4.99
CA ILE A 161 -2.12 -6.28 5.91
C ILE A 161 -1.85 -7.77 5.86
N TYR A 162 -0.67 -8.14 5.39
CA TYR A 162 -0.21 -9.52 5.35
C TYR A 162 0.92 -9.70 6.35
N SER A 163 0.79 -10.65 7.27
CA SER A 163 1.85 -10.99 8.24
C SER A 163 1.65 -12.41 8.76
N ASP A 164 2.72 -13.05 9.17
CA ASP A 164 2.70 -14.32 9.89
C ASP A 164 2.56 -14.14 11.40
N ASN A 165 2.64 -12.91 11.90
CA ASN A 165 2.62 -12.59 13.32
C ASN A 165 1.57 -11.53 13.69
N TYR A 166 0.31 -11.74 13.30
CA TYR A 166 -0.78 -10.81 13.63
C TYR A 166 -0.92 -10.51 15.13
N LYS A 167 -0.64 -11.49 16.01
CA LYS A 167 -0.76 -11.30 17.46
C LYS A 167 0.11 -10.17 18.01
N GLU A 168 1.29 -9.96 17.45
CA GLU A 168 2.20 -8.91 17.88
C GLU A 168 1.89 -7.54 17.28
N ILE A 169 1.32 -7.53 16.09
CA ILE A 169 1.21 -6.28 15.31
C ILE A 169 -0.17 -5.66 15.38
N ILE A 170 -1.23 -6.48 15.46
CA ILE A 170 -2.59 -5.99 15.21
C ILE A 170 -3.07 -4.96 16.23
N SER A 171 -2.83 -5.17 17.52
CA SER A 171 -3.24 -4.21 18.56
C SER A 171 -2.58 -2.83 18.41
N LYS A 172 -1.35 -2.80 17.91
CA LYS A 172 -0.64 -1.54 17.64
C LYS A 172 -1.23 -0.83 16.41
N ILE A 173 -1.56 -1.62 15.37
CA ILE A 173 -2.20 -1.07 14.17
C ILE A 173 -3.61 -0.56 14.50
N GLU A 174 -4.39 -1.29 15.30
CA GLU A 174 -5.69 -0.84 15.79
C GLU A 174 -5.60 0.49 16.53
N THR A 175 -4.57 0.69 17.34
CA THR A 175 -4.33 1.94 18.03
C THR A 175 -4.03 3.09 17.06
N ILE A 176 -3.22 2.83 16.01
CA ILE A 176 -2.90 3.82 14.98
C ILE A 176 -4.15 4.17 14.17
N VAL A 177 -4.89 3.17 13.70
CA VAL A 177 -6.10 3.35 12.91
C VAL A 177 -7.20 4.04 13.73
N GLY A 178 -7.36 3.68 15.00
CA GLY A 178 -8.35 4.28 15.91
C GLY A 178 -8.11 5.75 16.22
N SER A 179 -6.94 6.31 15.89
CA SER A 179 -6.71 7.76 15.94
C SER A 179 -7.38 8.52 14.79
N GLU A 180 -7.76 7.82 13.73
CA GLU A 180 -8.45 8.37 12.54
C GLU A 180 -9.92 7.95 12.56
N SER A 181 -10.81 8.90 12.83
CA SER A 181 -12.24 8.66 13.13
C SER A 181 -13.04 7.99 12.01
N GLU A 182 -12.53 8.01 10.77
CA GLU A 182 -13.24 7.49 9.59
C GLU A 182 -12.64 6.17 9.08
N LEU A 183 -11.58 5.66 9.74
CA LEU A 183 -10.93 4.43 9.35
C LEU A 183 -11.18 3.33 10.38
N ASN A 184 -11.30 2.11 9.89
CA ASN A 184 -11.51 0.91 10.67
C ASN A 184 -10.56 -0.20 10.24
N ILE A 185 -10.33 -1.16 11.12
CA ILE A 185 -9.63 -2.38 10.77
C ILE A 185 -10.60 -3.57 10.87
N LYS A 186 -10.59 -4.44 9.87
CA LYS A 186 -11.45 -5.62 9.79
C LYS A 186 -10.62 -6.85 9.47
N TYR A 187 -11.03 -8.01 9.96
CA TYR A 187 -10.50 -9.27 9.51
C TYR A 187 -11.42 -9.85 8.43
N LEU A 188 -10.87 -10.20 7.30
CA LEU A 188 -11.58 -10.84 6.20
C LEU A 188 -11.15 -12.30 6.11
N GLU A 189 -12.09 -13.20 6.27
CA GLU A 189 -11.93 -14.61 5.95
C GLU A 189 -12.35 -14.82 4.49
N PHE A 190 -11.57 -15.62 3.79
CA PHE A 190 -11.91 -16.03 2.44
C PHE A 190 -12.27 -17.51 2.46
N ASP A 191 -13.46 -17.81 2.01
CA ASP A 191 -13.99 -19.18 1.86
C ASP A 191 -13.25 -19.98 0.77
#